data_b24038945f638619a8af9049b6ee3f9e
#
_entry.id   b24038945f638619a8af9049b6ee3f9e
#
_cell.length_a   1.000
_cell.length_b   1.000
_cell.length_c   1.000
_cell.angle_alpha   90.00
_cell.angle_beta   90.00
_cell.angle_gamma   90.00
#
_symmetry.space_group_name_H-M   'P 1'
#
loop_
_entity.id
_entity.type
_entity.pdbx_description
1 polymer ?
#
loop_
_entity_poly.entity_id
_entity_poly.type
_entity_poly.pdbx_seq_one_letter_code
_entity_poly.pdbx_strand_id
1 'polypeptide(L)' 'MNLSELKVGQRARVTKLNIENREISRHLLDMGVTRGVEIKVKKIAPMGDPVDIELRDYELCLRKADLSHIEGEVIK' A
#
# COMPACT_ATOMS: atom_id res chain seq x y z
N MET A 1 9.46 -5.91 3.40
CA MET A 1 9.47 -5.49 1.99
C MET A 1 8.70 -4.18 1.85
N ASN A 2 9.20 -3.28 1.05
CA ASN A 2 8.53 -2.02 0.76
C ASN A 2 7.41 -2.28 -0.24
N LEU A 3 6.19 -1.80 0.05
CA LEU A 3 5.04 -2.11 -0.81
C LEU A 3 5.04 -1.41 -2.18
N SER A 4 5.93 -0.43 -2.38
CA SER A 4 6.08 0.17 -3.70
C SER A 4 6.68 -0.81 -4.72
N GLU A 5 7.21 -1.92 -4.24
CA GLU A 5 7.80 -2.95 -5.10
C GLU A 5 6.83 -4.05 -5.51
N LEU A 6 5.59 -4.01 -5.02
CA LEU A 6 4.59 -5.00 -5.39
C LEU A 6 4.19 -4.89 -6.85
N LYS A 7 3.93 -6.03 -7.45
CA LYS A 7 3.47 -6.14 -8.84
C LYS A 7 1.99 -6.43 -8.87
N VAL A 8 1.36 -6.18 -10.02
CA VAL A 8 -0.07 -6.48 -10.21
C VAL A 8 -0.37 -7.93 -9.84
N GLY A 9 -1.42 -8.11 -9.06
CA GLY A 9 -1.86 -9.41 -8.61
C GLY A 9 -1.24 -9.88 -7.31
N GLN A 10 -0.16 -9.23 -6.85
CA GLN A 10 0.46 -9.61 -5.57
C GLN A 10 -0.33 -9.04 -4.40
N ARG A 11 -0.28 -9.79 -3.30
CA ARG A 11 -0.89 -9.37 -2.03
C ARG A 11 0.18 -9.31 -0.97
N ALA A 12 0.00 -8.41 -0.04
CA ALA A 12 0.92 -8.27 1.10
C ALA A 12 0.13 -7.88 2.34
N ARG A 13 0.66 -8.26 3.49
CA ARG A 13 0.12 -7.85 4.78
C ARG A 13 0.98 -6.72 5.31
N VAL A 14 0.35 -5.63 5.72
CA VAL A 14 1.06 -4.48 6.27
C VAL A 14 1.65 -4.85 7.62
N THR A 15 2.95 -4.66 7.78
CA THR A 15 3.63 -4.93 9.04
C THR A 15 4.03 -3.66 9.75
N LYS A 16 4.29 -2.60 9.00
CA LYS A 16 4.78 -1.35 9.58
C LYS A 16 4.49 -0.17 8.64
N LEU A 17 4.18 0.98 9.23
CA LEU A 17 4.13 2.24 8.51
C LEU A 17 5.35 3.06 8.92
N ASN A 18 5.93 3.79 7.96
CA ASN A 18 7.07 4.65 8.24
C ASN A 18 6.61 5.83 9.08
N ILE A 19 7.03 5.88 10.33
CA ILE A 19 6.61 6.90 11.27
C ILE A 19 7.38 8.21 11.14
N GLU A 20 8.44 8.25 10.34
CA GLU A 20 9.24 9.46 10.15
C GLU A 20 8.43 10.58 9.50
N ASN A 21 7.50 10.22 8.61
CA ASN A 21 6.60 11.20 8.01
C ASN A 21 5.20 10.99 8.58
N ARG A 22 4.88 11.75 9.63
CA ARG A 22 3.61 11.61 10.33
C ARG A 22 2.40 11.98 9.47
N GLU A 23 2.55 12.96 8.59
CA GLU A 23 1.44 13.37 7.72
C GLU A 23 1.02 12.24 6.78
N ILE A 24 2.00 11.59 6.16
CA ILE A 24 1.73 10.49 5.25
C ILE A 24 1.17 9.29 6.03
N SER A 25 1.77 8.95 7.16
CA SER A 25 1.28 7.85 7.99
C SER A 25 -0.15 8.08 8.44
N ARG A 26 -0.46 9.30 8.88
CA ARG A 26 -1.81 9.64 9.31
C ARG A 26 -2.81 9.54 8.18
N HIS A 27 -2.43 10.05 7.00
CA HIS A 27 -3.27 9.97 5.82
C HIS A 27 -3.58 8.52 5.44
N LEU A 28 -2.55 7.66 5.47
CA LEU A 28 -2.72 6.24 5.18
C LEU A 28 -3.62 5.55 6.20
N LEU A 29 -3.44 5.87 7.49
CA LEU A 29 -4.29 5.34 8.55
C LEU A 29 -5.75 5.76 8.36
N ASP A 30 -5.97 7.01 7.99
CA ASP A 30 -7.31 7.54 7.74
C ASP A 30 -7.99 6.82 6.57
N MET A 31 -7.20 6.33 5.62
CA MET A 31 -7.71 5.56 4.50
C MET A 31 -7.87 4.06 4.80
N GLY A 32 -7.58 3.65 6.01
CA GLY A 32 -7.73 2.26 6.42
C GLY A 32 -6.47 1.40 6.25
N VAL A 33 -5.35 2.00 5.89
CA VAL A 33 -4.08 1.28 5.77
C VAL A 33 -3.48 1.15 7.17
N THR A 34 -3.80 0.05 7.83
CA THR A 34 -3.37 -0.20 9.20
C THR A 34 -2.53 -1.47 9.26
N ARG A 35 -1.77 -1.61 10.36
CA ARG A 35 -0.98 -2.83 10.57
C ARG A 35 -1.91 -4.05 10.55
N GLY A 36 -1.48 -5.07 9.83
CA GLY A 36 -2.22 -6.33 9.72
C GLY A 36 -3.21 -6.40 8.56
N VAL A 37 -3.49 -5.27 7.90
CA VAL A 37 -4.42 -5.30 6.77
C VAL A 37 -3.72 -5.89 5.55
N GLU A 38 -4.49 -6.62 4.74
CA GLU A 38 -3.99 -7.15 3.47
C GLU A 38 -4.28 -6.17 2.35
N ILE A 39 -3.27 -5.95 1.52
CA ILE A 39 -3.37 -5.08 0.36
C ILE A 39 -3.07 -5.92 -0.87
N LYS A 40 -3.90 -5.79 -1.89
CA LYS A 40 -3.68 -6.42 -3.19
C LYS A 40 -3.51 -5.34 -4.25
N VAL A 41 -2.50 -5.48 -5.09
CA VAL A 41 -2.30 -4.55 -6.21
C VAL A 41 -3.21 -4.98 -7.35
N LYS A 42 -4.17 -4.14 -7.70
CA LYS A 42 -5.14 -4.42 -8.76
C LYS A 42 -4.63 -3.95 -10.11
N LYS A 43 -4.01 -2.78 -10.15
CA LYS A 43 -3.58 -2.17 -11.38
C LYS A 43 -2.47 -1.16 -11.11
N ILE A 44 -1.54 -1.08 -12.04
CA ILE A 44 -0.47 -0.08 -12.00
C ILE A 44 -0.57 0.71 -13.32
N ALA A 45 -0.61 2.03 -13.23
CA ALA A 45 -0.66 2.87 -14.42
C ALA A 45 0.59 2.64 -15.28
N PRO A 46 0.50 2.87 -16.60
CA PRO A 46 1.62 2.59 -17.51
C PRO A 46 2.94 3.24 -17.13
N MET A 47 2.89 4.39 -16.46
CA MET A 47 4.09 5.10 -16.01
C MET A 47 4.57 4.63 -14.63
N GLY A 48 3.91 3.60 -14.06
CA GLY A 48 4.23 3.10 -12.72
C GLY A 48 3.49 3.81 -11.60
N ASP A 49 2.72 4.84 -11.90
CA ASP A 49 2.05 5.66 -10.92
C ASP A 49 0.81 6.31 -11.56
N PRO A 50 -0.34 6.35 -10.89
CA PRO A 50 -0.64 5.80 -9.58
C PRO A 50 -0.86 4.29 -9.59
N VAL A 51 -0.99 3.72 -8.37
CA VAL A 51 -1.24 2.29 -8.19
C VAL A 51 -2.62 2.11 -7.56
N ASP A 52 -3.44 1.29 -8.18
CA ASP A 52 -4.75 0.94 -7.63
C ASP A 52 -4.58 -0.29 -6.75
N ILE A 53 -4.96 -0.17 -5.49
CA ILE A 53 -4.91 -1.26 -4.54
C ILE A 53 -6.30 -1.57 -4.00
N GLU A 54 -6.45 -2.81 -3.55
CA GLU A 54 -7.67 -3.26 -2.90
C GLU A 54 -7.32 -3.61 -1.45
N LEU A 55 -8.11 -3.13 -0.52
CA LEU A 55 -8.01 -3.52 0.88
C LEU A 55 -9.40 -3.62 1.46
N ARG A 56 -9.63 -4.68 2.24
CA ARG A 56 -10.95 -4.99 2.80
C ARG A 56 -11.99 -5.04 1.69
N ASP A 57 -13.01 -4.19 1.74
CA ASP A 57 -14.12 -4.21 0.80
C ASP A 57 -14.09 -3.06 -0.20
N TYR A 58 -12.98 -2.36 -0.31
CA TYR A 58 -12.91 -1.19 -1.19
C TYR A 58 -11.56 -1.04 -1.86
N GLU A 59 -11.51 -0.18 -2.87
CA GLU A 59 -10.31 0.10 -3.62
C GLU A 59 -9.83 1.52 -3.37
N LEU A 60 -8.50 1.69 -3.35
CA LEU A 60 -7.85 2.97 -3.21
C LEU A 60 -6.85 3.17 -4.33
N CYS A 61 -6.67 4.41 -4.73
CA CYS A 61 -5.63 4.79 -5.67
C CYS A 61 -4.55 5.53 -4.88
N LEU A 62 -3.37 4.95 -4.81
CA LEU A 62 -2.26 5.53 -4.06
C LEU A 62 -1.09 5.81 -4.98
N ARG A 63 -0.33 6.83 -4.65
CA ARG A 63 0.90 7.12 -5.37
C ARG A 63 1.97 6.13 -4.92
N LYS A 64 2.89 5.84 -5.82
CA LYS A 64 4.00 4.96 -5.50
C LYS A 64 4.80 5.50 -4.31
N ALA A 65 4.92 6.84 -4.21
CA ALA A 65 5.57 7.49 -3.08
C ALA A 65 4.88 7.15 -1.76
N ASP A 66 3.54 7.07 -1.75
CA ASP A 66 2.80 6.70 -0.54
C ASP A 66 3.08 5.24 -0.16
N LEU A 67 3.11 4.35 -1.15
CA LEU A 67 3.40 2.94 -0.90
C LEU A 67 4.81 2.72 -0.37
N SER A 68 5.74 3.63 -0.70
CA SER A 68 7.12 3.54 -0.22
C SER A 68 7.24 3.74 1.30
N HIS A 69 6.19 4.25 1.94
CA HIS A 69 6.15 4.43 3.39
C HIS A 69 5.50 3.24 4.10
N ILE A 70 5.14 2.21 3.36
CA ILE A 70 4.47 1.03 3.92
C ILE A 70 5.39 -0.18 3.79
N GLU A 71 5.64 -0.84 4.91
CA GLU A 71 6.37 -2.09 4.94
C GLU A 71 5.37 -3.25 5.09
N GLY A 72 5.65 -4.36 4.44
CA GLY A 72 4.77 -5.51 4.53
C GLY A 72 5.45 -6.79 4.10
N GLU A 73 4.71 -7.88 4.20
CA GLU A 73 5.15 -9.21 3.78
C GLU A 73 4.25 -9.72 2.67
N VAL A 74 4.87 -10.21 1.59
CA VAL A 74 4.11 -10.79 0.49
C VAL A 74 3.41 -12.06 0.97
N ILE A 75 2.14 -12.17 0.63
CA ILE A 75 1.31 -13.33 0.96
C ILE A 75 1.20 -14.19 -0.29
N LYS A 76 1.54 -15.43 -0.16
CA LYS A 76 1.43 -16.38 -1.27
C LYS A 76 0.08 -17.07 -1.29
#